data_bfe508cd798a9dc69113e39b891af7b0
#
_entry.id   bfe508cd798a9dc69113e39b891af7b0
#
_cell.length_a   1.000
_cell.length_b   1.000
_cell.length_c   1.000
_cell.angle_alpha   90.00
_cell.angle_beta   90.00
_cell.angle_gamma   90.00
#
_symmetry.space_group_name_H-M   'P 1'
#
loop_
_entity.id
_entity.type
_entity.pdbx_description
1 polymer ?
#
loop_
_entity_poly.entity_id
_entity_poly.type
_entity_poly.pdbx_seq_one_letter_code
_entity_poly.pdbx_strand_id
1 'polypeptide(L)'
;MWAYNIETVLAEKIETILRRSMFNTRPRDFYDAYILITTQSFDKALFAEALEKTIEHRGTRNQINDFGSTMEIVSESADLKRMWNNYQSQFPYAKDISFEEVCNSIMELLSKI
;
A
#
# COMPACT_ATOMS: atom_id res chain seq x y z
N MET A 1 0.88 -16.62 -22.73
CA MET A 1 0.18 -15.37 -22.42
C MET A 1 0.66 -14.79 -21.10
N TRP A 2 0.97 -13.51 -21.12
CA TRP A 2 1.51 -12.84 -19.95
C TRP A 2 0.44 -11.94 -19.35
N ALA A 3 0.01 -12.25 -18.17
CA ALA A 3 -0.89 -11.39 -17.42
C ALA A 3 -0.31 -11.23 -16.04
N TYR A 4 -0.13 -9.99 -15.61
CA TYR A 4 0.21 -9.74 -14.23
C TYR A 4 -0.97 -10.11 -13.38
N ASN A 5 -0.68 -10.89 -12.40
CA ASN A 5 -1.63 -11.29 -11.39
C ASN A 5 -1.79 -10.08 -10.43
N ILE A 6 -3.03 -9.65 -10.22
CA ILE A 6 -3.34 -8.48 -9.39
C ILE A 6 -2.76 -8.65 -8.00
N GLU A 7 -2.84 -9.85 -7.44
CA GLU A 7 -2.33 -10.14 -6.10
C GLU A 7 -0.83 -9.85 -6.00
N THR A 8 -0.07 -10.21 -7.04
CA THR A 8 1.37 -9.96 -7.06
C THR A 8 1.69 -8.47 -7.17
N VAL A 9 1.01 -7.77 -8.07
CA VAL A 9 1.21 -6.31 -8.24
C VAL A 9 0.88 -5.59 -6.94
N LEU A 10 -0.26 -5.92 -6.34
CA LEU A 10 -0.67 -5.31 -5.09
C LEU A 10 0.31 -5.64 -3.96
N ALA A 11 0.79 -6.88 -3.89
CA ALA A 11 1.77 -7.29 -2.89
C ALA A 11 3.06 -6.48 -2.99
N GLU A 12 3.54 -6.21 -4.20
CA GLU A 12 4.73 -5.41 -4.40
C GLU A 12 4.51 -3.95 -3.94
N LYS A 13 3.34 -3.38 -4.23
CA LYS A 13 3.00 -2.03 -3.76
C LYS A 13 2.92 -1.96 -2.24
N ILE A 14 2.24 -2.91 -1.62
CA ILE A 14 2.07 -2.95 -0.18
C ILE A 14 3.42 -3.18 0.52
N GLU A 15 4.24 -4.08 0.00
CA GLU A 15 5.57 -4.31 0.58
C GLU A 15 6.40 -3.02 0.55
N THR A 16 6.37 -2.29 -0.56
CA THR A 16 7.09 -1.02 -0.68
C THR A 16 6.59 0.00 0.34
N ILE A 17 5.27 0.12 0.51
CA ILE A 17 4.66 1.02 1.49
C ILE A 17 5.11 0.65 2.91
N LEU A 18 5.06 -0.62 3.26
CA LEU A 18 5.44 -1.10 4.58
C LEU A 18 6.94 -0.91 4.85
N ARG A 19 7.77 -1.24 3.87
CA ARG A 19 9.22 -1.13 4.01
C ARG A 19 9.69 0.31 4.15
N ARG A 20 9.11 1.22 3.34
CA ARG A 20 9.49 2.64 3.38
C ARG A 20 8.83 3.39 4.52
N SER A 21 7.67 2.93 4.97
CA SER A 21 6.95 3.53 6.08
C SER A 21 6.82 5.05 5.89
N MET A 22 7.10 5.83 6.94
CA MET A 22 6.99 7.30 6.89
C MET A 22 8.04 7.97 5.99
N PHE A 23 9.03 7.22 5.51
CA PHE A 23 10.06 7.75 4.62
C PHE A 23 9.74 7.56 3.14
N ASN A 24 8.54 7.11 2.82
CA ASN A 24 8.12 6.94 1.44
C ASN A 24 7.95 8.29 0.76
N THR A 25 8.57 8.45 -0.41
CA THR A 25 8.47 9.69 -1.21
C THR A 25 7.64 9.49 -2.48
N ARG A 26 6.90 8.37 -2.57
CA ARG A 26 6.16 8.00 -3.79
C ARG A 26 4.67 7.89 -3.50
N PRO A 27 3.94 9.02 -3.52
CA PRO A 27 2.50 9.00 -3.22
C PRO A 27 1.71 8.12 -4.20
N ARG A 28 2.23 7.91 -5.41
CA ARG A 28 1.57 7.07 -6.40
C ARG A 28 1.42 5.62 -5.92
N ASP A 29 2.34 5.12 -5.12
CA ASP A 29 2.22 3.77 -4.57
C ASP A 29 0.96 3.64 -3.72
N PHE A 30 0.64 4.68 -2.94
CA PHE A 30 -0.58 4.72 -2.14
C PHE A 30 -1.82 4.77 -3.01
N TYR A 31 -1.80 5.60 -4.06
CA TYR A 31 -2.91 5.71 -4.98
C TYR A 31 -3.17 4.37 -5.69
N ASP A 32 -2.11 3.77 -6.23
CA ASP A 32 -2.22 2.50 -6.96
C ASP A 32 -2.76 1.39 -6.07
N ALA A 33 -2.27 1.29 -4.83
CA ALA A 33 -2.76 0.30 -3.88
C ALA A 33 -4.23 0.50 -3.58
N TYR A 34 -4.65 1.74 -3.33
CA TYR A 34 -6.05 2.06 -3.05
C TYR A 34 -6.96 1.65 -4.20
N ILE A 35 -6.57 2.00 -5.44
CA ILE A 35 -7.38 1.70 -6.62
C ILE A 35 -7.49 0.19 -6.82
N LEU A 36 -6.41 -0.55 -6.67
CA LEU A 36 -6.45 -2.01 -6.81
C LEU A 36 -7.33 -2.65 -5.75
N ILE A 37 -7.22 -2.20 -4.51
CA ILE A 37 -8.02 -2.75 -3.41
C ILE A 37 -9.51 -2.48 -3.60
N THR A 38 -9.88 -1.27 -4.03
CA THR A 38 -11.27 -0.84 -4.05
C THR A 38 -11.99 -1.12 -5.36
N THR A 39 -11.28 -1.31 -6.47
CA THR A 39 -11.91 -1.47 -7.78
C THR A 39 -11.74 -2.84 -8.40
N GLN A 40 -10.81 -3.66 -7.91
CA GLN A 40 -10.52 -4.96 -8.50
C GLN A 40 -10.92 -6.10 -7.57
N SER A 41 -11.41 -7.18 -8.18
CA SER A 41 -11.63 -8.42 -7.42
C SER A 41 -10.32 -9.20 -7.39
N PHE A 42 -9.95 -9.70 -6.23
CA PHE A 42 -8.74 -10.51 -6.08
C PHE A 42 -8.89 -11.48 -4.92
N ASP A 43 -8.04 -12.50 -4.93
CA ASP A 43 -8.03 -13.54 -3.90
C ASP A 43 -7.12 -13.10 -2.75
N LYS A 44 -7.69 -12.91 -1.57
CA LYS A 44 -6.92 -12.45 -0.39
C LYS A 44 -5.88 -13.45 0.07
N ALA A 45 -6.16 -14.75 -0.07
CA ALA A 45 -5.20 -15.79 0.28
C ALA A 45 -4.00 -15.76 -0.67
N LEU A 46 -4.24 -15.58 -1.95
CA LEU A 46 -3.16 -15.42 -2.93
C LEU A 46 -2.38 -14.14 -2.69
N PHE A 47 -3.06 -13.07 -2.31
CA PHE A 47 -2.38 -11.82 -1.95
C PHE A 47 -1.46 -12.03 -0.75
N ALA A 48 -1.94 -12.69 0.30
CA ALA A 48 -1.13 -12.95 1.49
C ALA A 48 0.12 -13.76 1.15
N GLU A 49 -0.03 -14.77 0.32
CA GLU A 49 1.08 -15.59 -0.14
C GLU A 49 2.07 -14.76 -0.97
N ALA A 50 1.56 -13.94 -1.88
CA ALA A 50 2.39 -13.08 -2.71
C ALA A 50 3.15 -12.05 -1.88
N LEU A 51 2.51 -11.50 -0.84
CA LEU A 51 3.16 -10.54 0.07
C LEU A 51 4.31 -11.21 0.82
N GLU A 52 4.10 -12.41 1.36
CA GLU A 52 5.16 -13.14 2.05
C GLU A 52 6.32 -13.45 1.12
N LYS A 53 6.04 -13.89 -0.10
CA LYS A 53 7.08 -14.18 -1.10
C LYS A 53 7.86 -12.92 -1.48
N THR A 54 7.18 -11.80 -1.61
CA THR A 54 7.83 -10.52 -1.93
C THR A 54 8.75 -10.09 -0.81
N ILE A 55 8.29 -10.20 0.44
CA ILE A 55 9.11 -9.85 1.60
C ILE A 55 10.36 -10.74 1.68
N GLU A 56 10.20 -12.04 1.47
CA GLU A 56 11.33 -12.97 1.47
C GLU A 56 12.30 -12.68 0.33
N HIS A 57 11.77 -12.48 -0.88
CA HIS A 57 12.60 -12.25 -2.07
C HIS A 57 13.41 -10.97 -1.95
N ARG A 58 12.83 -9.91 -1.38
CA ARG A 58 13.49 -8.63 -1.19
C ARG A 58 14.33 -8.56 0.08
N GLY A 59 14.22 -9.56 0.95
CA GLY A 59 14.99 -9.61 2.19
C GLY A 59 14.61 -8.55 3.19
N THR A 60 13.33 -8.16 3.24
CA THR A 60 12.86 -7.05 4.05
C THR A 60 12.16 -7.46 5.34
N ARG A 61 12.21 -8.75 5.70
CA ARG A 61 11.51 -9.25 6.90
C ARG A 61 11.88 -8.48 8.17
N ASN A 62 13.15 -8.13 8.32
CA ASN A 62 13.61 -7.40 9.51
C ASN A 62 13.08 -5.96 9.56
N GLN A 63 12.68 -5.42 8.42
CA GLN A 63 12.15 -4.07 8.32
C GLN A 63 10.64 -4.04 8.45
N ILE A 64 9.97 -5.18 8.23
CA ILE A 64 8.52 -5.28 8.22
C ILE A 64 8.12 -6.34 9.25
N ASN A 65 8.04 -5.96 10.53
CA ASN A 65 7.73 -6.89 11.61
C ASN A 65 6.24 -6.94 11.94
N ASP A 66 5.60 -5.78 11.98
CA ASP A 66 4.20 -5.66 12.38
C ASP A 66 3.50 -4.70 11.41
N PHE A 67 2.61 -5.25 10.61
CA PHE A 67 1.89 -4.48 9.60
C PHE A 67 1.04 -3.37 10.24
N GLY A 68 0.34 -3.72 11.31
CA GLY A 68 -0.54 -2.77 12.00
C GLY A 68 0.21 -1.58 12.56
N SER A 69 1.31 -1.83 13.26
CA SER A 69 2.14 -0.78 13.83
C SER A 69 2.73 0.12 12.77
N THR A 70 3.20 -0.48 11.67
CA THR A 70 3.76 0.29 10.55
C THR A 70 2.69 1.19 9.92
N MET A 71 1.50 0.66 9.70
CA MET A 71 0.42 1.44 9.10
C MET A 71 -0.08 2.55 10.02
N GLU A 72 -0.03 2.35 11.33
CA GLU A 72 -0.33 3.43 12.27
C GLU A 72 0.64 4.59 12.09
N ILE A 73 1.92 4.30 12.03
CA ILE A 73 2.96 5.33 11.81
C ILE A 73 2.72 6.05 10.48
N VAL A 74 2.43 5.29 9.43
CA VAL A 74 2.16 5.85 8.10
C VAL A 74 0.94 6.77 8.14
N SER A 75 -0.15 6.32 8.74
CA SER A 75 -1.40 7.08 8.75
C SER A 75 -1.32 8.37 9.55
N GLU A 76 -0.41 8.44 10.52
CA GLU A 76 -0.23 9.61 11.37
C GLU A 76 0.86 10.56 10.89
N SER A 77 1.61 10.18 9.85
CA SER A 77 2.74 10.98 9.37
C SER A 77 2.26 12.29 8.73
N ALA A 78 2.66 13.42 9.32
CA ALA A 78 2.36 14.74 8.76
C ALA A 78 3.03 14.94 7.40
N ASP A 79 4.24 14.40 7.23
CA ASP A 79 4.97 14.49 5.97
C ASP A 79 4.26 13.75 4.84
N LEU A 80 3.75 12.55 5.12
CA LEU A 80 3.02 11.78 4.11
C LEU A 80 1.68 12.43 3.77
N LYS A 81 0.99 13.00 4.76
CA LYS A 81 -0.26 13.73 4.53
C LYS A 81 -0.02 14.93 3.62
N ARG A 82 1.06 15.68 3.86
CA ARG A 82 1.44 16.83 3.02
C ARG A 82 1.77 16.38 1.61
N MET A 83 2.52 15.29 1.48
CA MET A 83 2.88 14.74 0.19
C MET A 83 1.64 14.31 -0.58
N TRP A 84 0.68 13.70 0.09
CA TRP A 84 -0.58 13.29 -0.52
C TRP A 84 -1.38 14.52 -1.00
N ASN A 85 -1.44 15.57 -0.19
CA ASN A 85 -2.12 16.81 -0.58
C ASN A 85 -1.50 17.42 -1.84
N ASN A 86 -0.17 17.39 -1.94
CA ASN A 86 0.52 17.86 -3.13
C ASN A 86 0.20 16.98 -4.35
N TYR A 87 0.13 15.70 -4.15
CA TYR A 87 -0.24 14.75 -5.21
C TYR A 87 -1.66 15.03 -5.71
N GLN A 88 -2.59 15.25 -4.80
CA GLN A 88 -3.98 15.59 -5.15
C GLN A 88 -4.06 16.87 -5.98
N SER A 89 -3.24 17.86 -5.67
CA SER A 89 -3.26 19.13 -6.40
C SER A 89 -2.68 18.99 -7.81
N GLN A 90 -1.78 18.04 -8.02
CA GLN A 90 -1.17 17.80 -9.33
C GLN A 90 -1.99 16.85 -10.20
N PHE A 91 -2.74 15.95 -9.57
CA PHE A 91 -3.46 14.89 -10.29
C PHE A 91 -4.94 14.91 -9.91
N PRO A 92 -5.81 15.47 -10.77
CA PRO A 92 -7.24 15.59 -10.47
C PRO A 92 -7.92 14.26 -10.14
N TYR A 93 -7.42 13.14 -10.67
CA TYR A 93 -8.03 11.83 -10.41
C TYR A 93 -7.93 11.40 -8.94
N ALA A 94 -7.03 12.00 -8.17
CA ALA A 94 -6.85 11.70 -6.74
C ALA A 94 -7.55 12.70 -5.83
N LYS A 95 -8.18 13.72 -6.41
CA LYS A 95 -8.72 14.86 -5.68
C LYS A 95 -9.72 14.47 -4.58
N ASP A 96 -10.58 13.51 -4.86
CA ASP A 96 -11.68 13.15 -3.94
C ASP A 96 -11.33 11.99 -3.01
N ILE A 97 -10.08 11.54 -3.03
CA ILE A 97 -9.61 10.41 -2.22
C ILE A 97 -8.72 10.95 -1.10
N SER A 98 -9.18 10.84 0.15
CA SER A 98 -8.38 11.29 1.28
C SER A 98 -7.26 10.31 1.60
N PHE A 99 -6.19 10.79 2.23
CA PHE A 99 -5.12 9.91 2.68
C PHE A 99 -5.63 8.93 3.73
N GLU A 100 -6.57 9.36 4.56
CA GLU A 100 -7.22 8.49 5.54
C GLU A 100 -7.94 7.30 4.87
N GLU A 101 -8.69 7.57 3.80
CA GLU A 101 -9.35 6.50 3.04
C GLU A 101 -8.34 5.51 2.48
N VAL A 102 -7.24 6.01 1.94
CA VAL A 102 -6.17 5.16 1.41
C VAL A 102 -5.60 4.26 2.50
N CYS A 103 -5.21 4.85 3.62
CA CYS A 103 -4.63 4.09 4.73
C CYS A 103 -5.62 3.07 5.30
N ASN A 104 -6.88 3.45 5.45
CA ASN A 104 -7.90 2.56 5.97
C ASN A 104 -8.12 1.34 5.06
N SER A 105 -8.11 1.53 3.75
CA SER A 105 -8.27 0.42 2.81
C SER A 105 -7.11 -0.58 2.94
N ILE A 106 -5.90 -0.09 3.10
CA ILE A 106 -4.71 -0.93 3.27
C ILE A 106 -4.76 -1.67 4.61
N MET A 107 -5.09 -0.94 5.68
CA MET A 107 -5.18 -1.52 7.02
C MET A 107 -6.25 -2.61 7.08
N GLU A 108 -7.39 -2.37 6.47
CA GLU A 108 -8.46 -3.36 6.42
C GLU A 108 -8.01 -4.62 5.68
N LEU A 109 -7.36 -4.47 4.54
CA LEU A 109 -6.84 -5.61 3.79
C LEU A 109 -5.85 -6.42 4.62
N LEU A 110 -4.89 -5.75 5.26
CA LEU A 110 -3.86 -6.42 6.05
C LEU A 110 -4.44 -7.11 7.28
N SER A 111 -5.55 -6.61 7.81
CA SER A 111 -6.21 -7.23 8.97
C SER A 111 -6.90 -8.55 8.63
N LYS A 112 -7.12 -8.83 7.35
CA LYS A 112 -7.84 -10.02 6.88
C LYS A 112 -6.93 -11.15 6.41
N ILE A 113 -5.62 -10.96 6.49
CA ILE A 113 -4.67 -11.98 6.05
C ILE A 113 -3.90 -12.63 7.19
#